data_455047a41679c12be240310a009875e8
#
_entry.id   455047a41679c12be240310a009875e8
#
_cell.length_a   1.000
_cell.length_b   1.000
_cell.length_c   1.000
_cell.angle_alpha   90.00
_cell.angle_beta   90.00
_cell.angle_gamma   90.00
#
_symmetry.space_group_name_H-M   'P 1'
#
loop_
_entity.id
_entity.type
_entity.pdbx_description
1 polymer ?
#
loop_
_entity_poly.entity_id
_entity_poly.type
_entity_poly.pdbx_seq_one_letter_code
_entity_poly.pdbx_strand_id
1 'polypeptide(L)'
;MPPAVVRGMCEEILRRKLKVEWWGNVRFDAAFTPALCRLMAKAGCIAVTGGLECANDRLLKLMNKGVTLASAEKVLKAFKAAKIFVHAYLMYDFPTETKAEQKEAERYVKGLGRKGLIQSCFWHRFALTVHSPIAKEPEKFGIVIERPRKSARVFARNELAFRIGSQSSQRKC
;
A
#
# COMPACT_ATOMS: atom_id res chain seq x y z
N MET A 1 9.15 -6.90 -1.49
CA MET A 1 9.82 -8.22 -1.63
C MET A 1 8.75 -9.33 -1.59
N PRO A 2 8.76 -10.26 -2.56
CA PRO A 2 7.88 -11.44 -2.53
C PRO A 2 8.22 -12.38 -1.35
N PRO A 3 7.22 -13.06 -0.74
CA PRO A 3 7.45 -13.93 0.42
C PRO A 3 8.49 -15.04 0.20
N ALA A 4 8.52 -15.64 -1.01
CA ALA A 4 9.50 -16.67 -1.36
C ALA A 4 10.94 -16.15 -1.36
N VAL A 5 11.15 -14.93 -1.91
CA VAL A 5 12.47 -14.27 -1.91
C VAL A 5 12.91 -13.96 -0.48
N VAL A 6 12.00 -13.45 0.35
CA VAL A 6 12.26 -13.16 1.77
C VAL A 6 12.66 -14.43 2.51
N ARG A 7 11.95 -15.54 2.28
CA ARG A 7 12.28 -16.85 2.89
C ARG A 7 13.68 -17.28 2.53
N GLY A 8 14.02 -17.35 1.23
CA GLY A 8 15.36 -17.79 0.77
C GLY A 8 16.48 -16.90 1.30
N MET A 9 16.26 -15.57 1.33
CA MET A 9 17.21 -14.63 1.93
C MET A 9 17.43 -14.91 3.42
N CYS A 10 16.35 -15.10 4.19
CA CYS A 10 16.45 -15.40 5.62
C CYS A 10 17.17 -16.73 5.90
N GLU A 11 16.85 -17.77 5.15
CA GLU A 11 17.50 -19.08 5.25
C GLU A 11 19.01 -18.98 4.97
N GLU A 12 19.38 -18.19 3.95
CA GLU A 12 20.78 -18.00 3.60
C GLU A 12 21.54 -17.16 4.64
N ILE A 13 20.94 -16.09 5.19
CA ILE A 13 21.50 -15.31 6.30
C ILE A 13 21.82 -16.24 7.49
N LEU A 14 20.87 -17.11 7.86
CA LEU A 14 21.03 -18.02 8.98
C LEU A 14 22.06 -19.12 8.70
N ARG A 15 22.04 -19.70 7.48
CA ARG A 15 23.00 -20.73 7.06
C ARG A 15 24.44 -20.21 7.11
N ARG A 16 24.65 -18.95 6.68
CA ARG A 16 25.98 -18.29 6.73
C ARG A 16 26.32 -17.70 8.09
N LYS A 17 25.39 -17.77 9.06
CA LYS A 17 25.57 -17.18 10.41
C LYS A 17 25.89 -15.68 10.36
N LEU A 18 25.30 -14.95 9.38
CA LEU A 18 25.52 -13.52 9.25
C LEU A 18 24.81 -12.77 10.39
N LYS A 19 25.50 -11.84 11.02
CA LYS A 19 24.94 -10.93 12.01
C LYS A 19 24.58 -9.63 11.31
N VAL A 20 23.31 -9.49 10.91
CA VAL A 20 22.78 -8.34 10.18
C VAL A 20 21.47 -7.88 10.80
N GLU A 21 21.21 -6.60 10.74
CA GLU A 21 19.88 -6.03 10.95
C GLU A 21 19.41 -5.46 9.63
N TRP A 22 18.14 -5.67 9.30
CA TRP A 22 17.58 -5.23 8.03
C TRP A 22 16.11 -4.88 8.14
N TRP A 23 15.65 -4.05 7.22
CA TRP A 23 14.23 -3.81 6.97
C TRP A 23 13.94 -3.93 5.47
N GLY A 24 12.67 -4.05 5.10
CA GLY A 24 12.32 -4.13 3.69
C GLY A 24 10.87 -3.82 3.39
N ASN A 25 10.60 -3.57 2.11
CA ASN A 25 9.26 -3.32 1.63
C ASN A 25 8.55 -4.63 1.30
N VAL A 26 7.36 -4.81 1.86
CA VAL A 26 6.51 -5.99 1.67
C VAL A 26 5.10 -5.59 1.25
N ARG A 27 4.34 -6.51 0.67
CA ARG A 27 2.87 -6.42 0.67
C ARG A 27 2.37 -7.13 1.92
N PHE A 28 1.28 -6.65 2.50
CA PHE A 28 0.62 -7.36 3.61
C PHE A 28 -0.17 -8.56 3.09
N ASP A 29 0.52 -9.42 2.36
CA ASP A 29 0.03 -10.64 1.72
C ASP A 29 -0.09 -11.76 2.73
N ALA A 30 -1.15 -12.58 2.65
CA ALA A 30 -1.40 -13.69 3.56
C ALA A 30 -0.27 -14.74 3.62
N ALA A 31 0.62 -14.76 2.62
CA ALA A 31 1.80 -15.62 2.63
C ALA A 31 2.87 -15.20 3.65
N PHE A 32 2.78 -13.99 4.24
CA PHE A 32 3.55 -13.64 5.45
C PHE A 32 2.93 -14.29 6.69
N THR A 33 3.08 -15.61 6.75
CA THR A 33 2.58 -16.43 7.87
C THR A 33 3.35 -16.16 9.16
N PRO A 34 2.80 -16.49 10.34
CA PRO A 34 3.54 -16.38 11.60
C PRO A 34 4.88 -17.11 11.59
N ALA A 35 4.98 -18.24 10.87
CA ALA A 35 6.22 -18.98 10.71
C ALA A 35 7.26 -18.18 9.90
N LEU A 36 6.86 -17.56 8.80
CA LEU A 36 7.76 -16.72 8.00
C LEU A 36 8.20 -15.48 8.78
N CYS A 37 7.29 -14.81 9.49
CA CYS A 37 7.64 -13.66 10.32
C CYS A 37 8.64 -14.01 11.42
N ARG A 38 8.50 -15.17 12.07
CA ARG A 38 9.50 -15.66 13.04
C ARG A 38 10.86 -15.95 12.39
N LEU A 39 10.86 -16.52 11.17
CA LEU A 39 12.09 -16.73 10.39
C LEU A 39 12.78 -15.40 10.08
N MET A 40 12.01 -14.40 9.63
CA MET A 40 12.51 -13.04 9.37
C MET A 40 13.17 -12.44 10.61
N ALA A 41 12.49 -12.49 11.76
CA ALA A 41 13.03 -11.97 13.02
C ALA A 41 14.36 -12.68 13.41
N LYS A 42 14.42 -14.02 13.29
CA LYS A 42 15.65 -14.78 13.55
C LYS A 42 16.80 -14.37 12.61
N ALA A 43 16.47 -14.00 11.37
CA ALA A 43 17.43 -13.54 10.37
C ALA A 43 17.74 -12.03 10.47
N GLY A 44 17.34 -11.36 11.56
CA GLY A 44 17.67 -9.95 11.84
C GLY A 44 16.74 -8.92 11.22
N CYS A 45 15.54 -9.31 10.80
CA CYS A 45 14.53 -8.33 10.38
C CYS A 45 14.02 -7.53 11.57
N ILE A 46 14.26 -6.21 11.58
CA ILE A 46 13.82 -5.31 12.64
C ILE A 46 12.51 -4.60 12.28
N ALA A 47 12.27 -4.36 10.99
CA ALA A 47 11.09 -3.64 10.53
C ALA A 47 10.69 -4.03 9.11
N VAL A 48 9.43 -3.78 8.79
CA VAL A 48 8.90 -3.84 7.42
C VAL A 48 8.10 -2.58 7.10
N THR A 49 8.08 -2.23 5.82
CA THR A 49 7.23 -1.19 5.27
C THR A 49 6.24 -1.81 4.30
N GLY A 50 4.97 -1.43 4.36
CA GLY A 50 3.97 -1.96 3.44
C GLY A 50 2.81 -1.01 3.20
N GLY A 51 2.14 -1.17 2.04
CA GLY A 51 0.98 -0.36 1.66
C GLY A 51 -0.31 -0.90 2.28
N LEU A 52 -1.02 -0.07 3.04
CA LEU A 52 -2.44 -0.22 3.36
C LEU A 52 -3.32 0.59 2.39
N GLU A 53 -2.67 1.37 1.54
CA GLU A 53 -3.27 2.22 0.52
C GLU A 53 -4.33 3.15 1.12
N CYS A 54 -5.56 3.14 0.61
CA CYS A 54 -6.66 3.93 1.18
C CYS A 54 -7.30 3.30 2.42
N ALA A 55 -6.77 2.20 2.95
CA ALA A 55 -7.30 1.44 4.08
C ALA A 55 -8.83 1.23 4.02
N ASN A 56 -9.34 0.87 2.83
CA ASN A 56 -10.75 0.65 2.52
C ASN A 56 -10.89 -0.53 1.54
N ASP A 57 -11.71 -1.53 1.88
CA ASP A 57 -11.82 -2.77 1.09
C ASP A 57 -12.40 -2.54 -0.32
N ARG A 58 -13.34 -1.59 -0.50
CA ARG A 58 -13.86 -1.23 -1.82
C ARG A 58 -12.74 -0.67 -2.72
N LEU A 59 -11.94 0.23 -2.18
CA LEU A 59 -10.83 0.84 -2.92
C LEU A 59 -9.70 -0.15 -3.17
N LEU A 60 -9.35 -1.00 -2.21
CA LEU A 60 -8.37 -2.08 -2.39
C LEU A 60 -8.79 -3.05 -3.50
N LYS A 61 -10.08 -3.39 -3.58
CA LYS A 61 -10.65 -4.21 -4.66
C LYS A 61 -10.58 -3.47 -6.00
N LEU A 62 -10.94 -2.19 -6.04
CA LEU A 62 -10.87 -1.36 -7.25
C LEU A 62 -9.45 -1.23 -7.78
N MET A 63 -8.46 -1.11 -6.90
CA MET A 63 -7.03 -1.10 -7.22
C MET A 63 -6.47 -2.47 -7.59
N ASN A 64 -7.27 -3.54 -7.50
CA ASN A 64 -6.83 -4.92 -7.71
C ASN A 64 -5.60 -5.31 -6.86
N LYS A 65 -5.59 -4.89 -5.57
CA LYS A 65 -4.44 -5.16 -4.67
C LYS A 65 -4.37 -6.61 -4.21
N GLY A 66 -5.47 -7.38 -4.30
CA GLY A 66 -5.52 -8.79 -3.89
C GLY A 66 -5.41 -9.01 -2.38
N VAL A 67 -5.63 -7.94 -1.58
CA VAL A 67 -5.64 -7.98 -0.12
C VAL A 67 -6.90 -7.29 0.40
N THR A 68 -7.35 -7.69 1.58
CA THR A 68 -8.42 -7.01 2.33
C THR A 68 -7.88 -6.49 3.65
N LEU A 69 -8.59 -5.56 4.29
CA LEU A 69 -8.21 -5.05 5.61
C LEU A 69 -8.11 -6.18 6.64
N ALA A 70 -9.04 -7.14 6.58
CA ALA A 70 -9.03 -8.31 7.47
C ALA A 70 -7.80 -9.20 7.25
N SER A 71 -7.40 -9.46 5.99
CA SER A 71 -6.20 -10.23 5.68
C SER A 71 -4.93 -9.47 6.06
N ALA A 72 -4.86 -8.17 5.80
CA ALA A 72 -3.75 -7.34 6.21
C ALA A 72 -3.59 -7.31 7.74
N GLU A 73 -4.68 -7.16 8.52
CA GLU A 73 -4.61 -7.17 9.98
C GLU A 73 -4.07 -8.50 10.54
N LYS A 74 -4.39 -9.65 9.91
CA LYS A 74 -3.80 -10.95 10.30
C LYS A 74 -2.28 -10.94 10.13
N VAL A 75 -1.79 -10.39 9.02
CA VAL A 75 -0.35 -10.27 8.74
C VAL A 75 0.33 -9.30 9.70
N LEU A 76 -0.29 -8.15 9.99
CA LEU A 76 0.21 -7.21 10.99
C LEU A 76 0.33 -7.84 12.38
N LYS A 77 -0.64 -8.67 12.78
CA LYS A 77 -0.57 -9.45 14.03
C LYS A 77 0.62 -10.43 14.03
N ALA A 78 0.92 -11.06 12.88
CA ALA A 78 2.06 -11.95 12.76
C ALA A 78 3.40 -11.21 12.89
N PHE A 79 3.55 -10.03 12.28
CA PHE A 79 4.72 -9.17 12.47
C PHE A 79 4.89 -8.73 13.92
N LYS A 80 3.79 -8.25 14.55
CA LYS A 80 3.81 -7.87 15.97
C LYS A 80 4.25 -9.04 16.85
N ALA A 81 3.70 -10.24 16.65
CA ALA A 81 4.08 -11.43 17.42
C ALA A 81 5.56 -11.82 17.23
N ALA A 82 6.13 -11.53 16.06
CA ALA A 82 7.55 -11.72 15.77
C ALA A 82 8.44 -10.55 16.24
N LYS A 83 7.88 -9.51 16.87
CA LYS A 83 8.56 -8.27 17.29
C LYS A 83 9.20 -7.49 16.13
N ILE A 84 8.60 -7.57 14.94
CA ILE A 84 9.00 -6.80 13.77
C ILE A 84 8.14 -5.55 13.72
N PHE A 85 8.76 -4.37 13.66
CA PHE A 85 8.07 -3.10 13.52
C PHE A 85 7.43 -2.94 12.14
N VAL A 86 6.32 -2.23 12.07
CA VAL A 86 5.62 -1.99 10.82
C VAL A 86 5.44 -0.50 10.58
N HIS A 87 5.93 -0.03 9.43
CA HIS A 87 5.61 1.27 8.87
C HIS A 87 4.58 1.10 7.75
N ALA A 88 3.43 1.79 7.84
CA ALA A 88 2.37 1.70 6.85
C ALA A 88 2.38 2.89 5.89
N TYR A 89 2.41 2.62 4.58
CA TYR A 89 2.11 3.62 3.57
C TYR A 89 0.61 3.68 3.30
N LEU A 90 0.10 4.89 3.25
CA LEU A 90 -1.29 5.20 3.03
C LEU A 90 -1.43 6.28 1.97
N MET A 91 -2.55 6.30 1.26
CA MET A 91 -2.87 7.36 0.34
C MET A 91 -4.29 7.88 0.57
N TYR A 92 -4.53 9.11 0.17
CA TYR A 92 -5.81 9.79 0.18
C TYR A 92 -6.07 10.47 -1.17
N ASP A 93 -7.28 10.93 -1.40
CA ASP A 93 -7.75 11.51 -2.68
C ASP A 93 -7.59 10.52 -3.86
N PHE A 94 -7.74 9.21 -3.59
CA PHE A 94 -7.84 8.24 -4.67
C PHE A 94 -9.12 8.51 -5.49
N PRO A 95 -9.08 8.43 -6.83
CA PRO A 95 -10.28 8.60 -7.65
C PRO A 95 -11.42 7.72 -7.15
N THR A 96 -12.62 8.29 -7.01
CA THR A 96 -13.82 7.71 -6.42
C THR A 96 -13.84 7.57 -4.88
N GLU A 97 -12.77 7.91 -4.18
CA GLU A 97 -12.76 7.91 -2.73
C GLU A 97 -13.67 9.02 -2.17
N THR A 98 -14.52 8.67 -1.23
CA THR A 98 -15.41 9.63 -0.56
C THR A 98 -14.79 10.16 0.74
N LYS A 99 -15.25 11.33 1.18
CA LYS A 99 -14.82 11.90 2.47
C LYS A 99 -15.20 11.03 3.68
N ALA A 100 -16.28 10.26 3.56
CA ALA A 100 -16.66 9.29 4.59
C ALA A 100 -15.64 8.15 4.68
N GLU A 101 -15.23 7.60 3.53
CA GLU A 101 -14.21 6.55 3.46
C GLU A 101 -12.85 7.02 3.98
N GLN A 102 -12.45 8.26 3.69
CA GLN A 102 -11.22 8.85 4.27
C GLN A 102 -11.27 8.88 5.79
N LYS A 103 -12.39 9.35 6.37
CA LYS A 103 -12.58 9.37 7.83
C LYS A 103 -12.60 7.96 8.45
N GLU A 104 -13.14 6.98 7.73
CA GLU A 104 -13.13 5.57 8.17
C GLU A 104 -11.71 5.00 8.14
N ALA A 105 -10.97 5.26 7.07
CA ALA A 105 -9.57 4.87 6.94
C ALA A 105 -8.71 5.46 8.06
N GLU A 106 -8.87 6.75 8.39
CA GLU A 106 -8.18 7.38 9.50
C GLU A 106 -8.50 6.71 10.84
N ARG A 107 -9.79 6.44 11.12
CA ARG A 107 -10.22 5.75 12.36
C ARG A 107 -9.64 4.34 12.45
N TYR A 108 -9.64 3.61 11.34
CA TYR A 108 -9.09 2.28 11.25
C TYR A 108 -7.58 2.28 11.53
N VAL A 109 -6.82 3.16 10.86
CA VAL A 109 -5.37 3.28 11.02
C VAL A 109 -4.99 3.70 12.45
N LYS A 110 -5.71 4.66 13.05
CA LYS A 110 -5.55 5.01 14.47
C LYS A 110 -5.80 3.82 15.39
N GLY A 111 -6.79 2.98 15.04
CA GLY A 111 -7.07 1.73 15.75
C GLY A 111 -5.93 0.73 15.66
N LEU A 112 -5.30 0.57 14.49
CA LEU A 112 -4.12 -0.28 14.33
C LEU A 112 -2.94 0.20 15.19
N GLY A 113 -2.70 1.52 15.22
CA GLY A 113 -1.67 2.13 16.07
C GLY A 113 -1.92 1.86 17.56
N ARG A 114 -3.15 2.08 18.05
CA ARG A 114 -3.53 1.78 19.45
C ARG A 114 -3.35 0.30 19.81
N LYS A 115 -3.59 -0.60 18.87
CA LYS A 115 -3.35 -2.04 19.03
C LYS A 115 -1.84 -2.39 18.95
N GLY A 116 -0.97 -1.44 18.62
CA GLY A 116 0.47 -1.67 18.37
C GLY A 116 0.73 -2.59 17.17
N LEU A 117 -0.15 -2.57 16.17
CA LEU A 117 0.00 -3.35 14.93
C LEU A 117 0.80 -2.61 13.88
N ILE A 118 0.84 -1.28 13.97
CA ILE A 118 1.73 -0.40 13.21
C ILE A 118 2.39 0.57 14.20
N GLN A 119 3.66 0.91 13.98
CA GLN A 119 4.43 1.86 14.80
C GLN A 119 4.46 3.25 14.20
N SER A 120 4.34 3.33 12.90
CA SER A 120 4.28 4.61 12.18
C SER A 120 3.53 4.45 10.86
N CYS A 121 3.10 5.58 10.32
CA CYS A 121 2.49 5.60 9.00
C CYS A 121 2.82 6.90 8.28
N PHE A 122 2.75 6.88 6.96
CA PHE A 122 2.88 8.04 6.10
C PHE A 122 1.70 8.10 5.13
N TRP A 123 1.03 9.26 5.07
CA TRP A 123 -0.05 9.55 4.16
C TRP A 123 0.45 10.40 3.01
N HIS A 124 0.23 9.95 1.78
CA HIS A 124 0.51 10.74 0.60
C HIS A 124 -0.76 10.93 -0.24
N ARG A 125 -0.81 12.02 -0.99
CA ARG A 125 -1.87 12.23 -1.95
C ARG A 125 -1.72 11.28 -3.13
N PHE A 126 -2.85 10.78 -3.66
CA PHE A 126 -2.82 9.97 -4.88
C PHE A 126 -2.12 10.73 -6.02
N ALA A 127 -1.17 10.07 -6.68
CA ALA A 127 -0.49 10.56 -7.87
C ALA A 127 -0.71 9.59 -9.03
N LEU A 128 -1.23 10.10 -10.15
CA LEU A 128 -1.45 9.31 -11.35
C LEU A 128 -0.13 9.17 -12.11
N THR A 129 0.40 7.96 -12.21
CA THR A 129 1.63 7.71 -12.96
C THR A 129 1.36 7.17 -14.37
N VAL A 130 2.22 7.53 -15.33
CA VAL A 130 2.09 7.20 -16.77
C VAL A 130 1.86 5.71 -17.02
N HIS A 131 2.53 4.84 -16.25
CA HIS A 131 2.47 3.38 -16.44
C HIS A 131 1.45 2.68 -15.54
N SER A 132 0.68 3.44 -14.75
CA SER A 132 -0.33 2.84 -13.87
C SER A 132 -1.49 2.24 -14.67
N PRO A 133 -2.12 1.16 -14.16
CA PRO A 133 -3.35 0.64 -14.75
C PRO A 133 -4.45 1.70 -14.88
N ILE A 134 -4.51 2.65 -13.95
CA ILE A 134 -5.48 3.76 -13.95
C ILE A 134 -5.25 4.70 -15.14
N ALA A 135 -4.00 4.95 -15.51
CA ALA A 135 -3.70 5.78 -16.68
C ALA A 135 -4.06 5.11 -18.01
N LYS A 136 -4.18 3.78 -18.03
CA LYS A 136 -4.59 3.02 -19.21
C LYS A 136 -6.11 3.00 -19.41
N GLU A 137 -6.87 3.09 -18.33
CA GLU A 137 -8.35 3.01 -18.34
C GLU A 137 -8.94 4.09 -17.42
N PRO A 138 -8.65 5.38 -17.68
CA PRO A 138 -8.98 6.48 -16.78
C PRO A 138 -10.49 6.65 -16.57
N GLU A 139 -11.30 6.33 -17.56
CA GLU A 139 -12.76 6.38 -17.52
C GLU A 139 -13.37 5.46 -16.47
N LYS A 140 -12.75 4.30 -16.19
CA LYS A 140 -13.19 3.38 -15.14
C LYS A 140 -13.09 4.00 -13.73
N PHE A 141 -12.25 5.01 -13.59
CA PHE A 141 -12.00 5.73 -12.35
C PHE A 141 -12.62 7.13 -12.35
N GLY A 142 -13.41 7.46 -13.36
CA GLY A 142 -14.06 8.75 -13.48
C GLY A 142 -13.09 9.93 -13.59
N ILE A 143 -11.92 9.72 -14.20
CA ILE A 143 -10.90 10.75 -14.38
C ILE A 143 -10.66 11.06 -15.86
N VAL A 144 -10.28 12.30 -16.12
CA VAL A 144 -9.83 12.78 -17.43
C VAL A 144 -8.40 13.22 -17.32
N ILE A 145 -7.50 12.61 -18.10
CA ILE A 145 -6.07 12.96 -18.13
C ILE A 145 -5.91 14.27 -18.90
N GLU A 146 -5.22 15.23 -18.30
CA GLU A 146 -4.91 16.51 -18.93
C GLU A 146 -3.66 16.37 -19.80
N ARG A 147 -3.75 16.85 -21.05
CA ARG A 147 -2.58 16.89 -21.93
C ARG A 147 -1.57 17.94 -21.43
N PRO A 148 -0.31 17.61 -21.26
CA PRO A 148 0.70 18.58 -20.82
C PRO A 148 0.84 19.68 -21.87
N ARG A 149 0.92 20.94 -21.41
CA ARG A 149 1.26 22.07 -22.29
C ARG A 149 2.64 21.84 -22.90
N LYS A 150 2.79 22.08 -24.21
CA LYS A 150 4.01 21.78 -24.99
C LYS A 150 5.30 22.46 -24.48
N SER A 151 5.22 23.52 -23.68
CA SER A 151 6.35 24.39 -23.30
C SER A 151 7.17 23.94 -22.07
N ALA A 152 6.84 22.82 -21.42
CA ALA A 152 7.42 22.49 -20.10
C ALA A 152 8.23 21.19 -20.05
N ARG A 153 8.77 20.71 -21.18
CA ARG A 153 9.44 19.40 -21.20
C ARG A 153 10.95 19.53 -21.27
N VAL A 154 11.58 19.79 -20.12
CA VAL A 154 13.05 19.59 -19.98
C VAL A 154 13.34 18.16 -19.52
N PHE A 155 12.43 17.54 -18.72
CA PHE A 155 12.58 16.18 -18.22
C PHE A 155 11.29 15.37 -18.39
N ALA A 156 11.42 14.05 -18.55
CA ALA A 156 10.28 13.13 -18.54
C ALA A 156 9.59 13.17 -17.15
N ARG A 157 8.32 13.54 -17.13
CA ARG A 157 7.50 13.48 -15.90
C ARG A 157 6.81 12.14 -15.85
N ASN A 158 6.96 11.44 -14.75
CA ASN A 158 6.24 10.18 -14.51
C ASN A 158 4.80 10.40 -14.03
N GLU A 159 4.48 11.59 -13.53
CA GLU A 159 3.15 11.96 -13.05
C GLU A 159 2.35 12.67 -14.13
N LEU A 160 1.07 12.30 -14.24
CA LEU A 160 0.09 12.89 -15.14
C LEU A 160 -0.83 13.81 -14.36
N ALA A 161 -1.07 15.01 -14.91
CA ALA A 161 -2.14 15.87 -14.43
C ALA A 161 -3.49 15.26 -14.85
N PHE A 162 -4.46 15.27 -13.95
CA PHE A 162 -5.81 14.78 -14.19
C PHE A 162 -6.83 15.60 -13.42
N ARG A 163 -8.09 15.54 -13.89
CA ARG A 163 -9.26 16.05 -13.18
C ARG A 163 -10.28 14.95 -13.01
N ILE A 164 -11.07 15.03 -11.96
CA ILE A 164 -12.24 14.14 -11.79
C ILE A 164 -13.30 14.60 -12.81
N GLY A 165 -13.74 13.67 -13.66
CA GLY A 165 -14.85 13.93 -14.59
C GLY A 165 -16.10 14.24 -13.78
N SER A 166 -16.86 15.27 -14.16
CA SER A 166 -18.20 15.49 -13.63
C SER A 166 -19.04 14.25 -13.93
N GLN A 167 -19.59 13.59 -12.90
CA GLN A 167 -20.68 12.65 -13.11
C GLN A 167 -21.79 13.45 -13.79
N SER A 168 -22.04 13.16 -15.06
CA SER A 168 -23.24 13.65 -15.73
C SER A 168 -24.42 13.17 -14.90
N SER A 169 -25.07 14.10 -14.20
CA SER A 169 -26.37 13.85 -13.59
C SER A 169 -27.25 13.30 -14.69
N GLN A 170 -27.47 12.01 -14.70
CA GLN A 170 -28.63 11.46 -15.45
C GLN A 170 -29.88 12.03 -14.78
N ARG A 171 -30.31 13.19 -15.26
CA ARG A 171 -31.70 13.62 -15.08
C ARG A 171 -32.52 12.62 -15.87
N LYS A 172 -33.16 11.70 -15.16
CA LYS A 172 -34.28 10.96 -15.73
C LYS A 172 -35.36 11.98 -16.07
N CYS A 173 -35.70 12.10 -17.35
CA CYS A 173 -36.99 12.62 -17.76
C CYS A 173 -38.08 11.63 -17.38
#